data_e5dfd90f7945da962959dc0cf31ed05d
#
_entry.id   e5dfd90f7945da962959dc0cf31ed05d
#
_cell.length_a   1.000
_cell.length_b   1.000
_cell.length_c   1.000
_cell.angle_alpha   90.00
_cell.angle_beta   90.00
_cell.angle_gamma   90.00
#
_symmetry.space_group_name_H-M   'P 1'
#
loop_
_entity.id
_entity.type
_entity.pdbx_description
1 polymer ?
#
loop_
_entity_poly.entity_id
_entity_poly.type
_entity_poly.pdbx_seq_one_letter_code
_entity_poly.pdbx_strand_id
1 'polypeptide(L)'
;MKIITVTNQKGGTGKTSTTNALMAGLNKKGYKVLAVDLDPQCNLSFILKAQGNKPTALGILTGEANIKDAIQTSDIGDFIASSKQLSNADKLLDTVGREYKLKKALDAVKADYDFILIDTPPALSILTINALTACNSVIIPAVADIFSLQGVERLAETIEPIKEYTNSSIYIEGILLTKYTGDRTNLNKSVRDKAKMTAEKLNTKLFNTVIREAVAVKEAQAMLSNIFDYAPKAQVTSDYENFINELLEAE
;
A
#
# COMPACT_ATOMS: atom_id res chain seq x y z
N MET A 1 -15.93 4.96 -4.41
CA MET A 1 -15.12 4.13 -3.50
C MET A 1 -14.05 3.40 -4.29
N LYS A 2 -12.81 3.47 -3.88
CA LYS A 2 -11.66 2.85 -4.54
C LYS A 2 -10.82 2.05 -3.53
N ILE A 3 -10.51 0.80 -3.86
CA ILE A 3 -9.63 -0.05 -3.05
C ILE A 3 -8.27 -0.08 -3.73
N ILE A 4 -7.23 0.40 -3.05
CA ILE A 4 -5.87 0.53 -3.58
C ILE A 4 -4.93 -0.35 -2.77
N THR A 5 -4.23 -1.25 -3.43
CA THR A 5 -3.15 -2.03 -2.82
C THR A 5 -1.82 -1.35 -3.06
N VAL A 6 -1.05 -1.11 -2.00
CA VAL A 6 0.33 -0.62 -2.08
C VAL A 6 1.27 -1.80 -1.92
N THR A 7 1.92 -2.22 -2.99
CA THR A 7 2.71 -3.47 -2.99
C THR A 7 3.97 -3.38 -3.83
N ASN A 8 4.99 -4.11 -3.42
CA ASN A 8 6.21 -4.41 -4.17
C ASN A 8 6.88 -5.61 -3.47
N GLN A 9 7.41 -6.54 -4.24
CA GLN A 9 8.11 -7.73 -3.72
C GLN A 9 9.46 -7.41 -3.08
N LYS A 10 9.98 -6.19 -3.23
CA LYS A 10 11.21 -5.74 -2.58
C LYS A 10 10.90 -5.08 -1.23
N GLY A 11 11.65 -5.44 -0.20
CA GLY A 11 11.61 -4.77 1.10
C GLY A 11 12.17 -3.35 1.04
N GLY A 12 11.69 -2.47 1.90
CA GLY A 12 12.23 -1.11 2.04
C GLY A 12 11.91 -0.12 0.91
N THR A 13 10.97 -0.45 0.02
CA THR A 13 10.53 0.44 -1.09
C THR A 13 9.58 1.56 -0.67
N GLY A 14 9.22 1.64 0.61
CA GLY A 14 8.34 2.69 1.11
C GLY A 14 6.85 2.35 1.04
N LYS A 15 6.46 1.08 0.95
CA LYS A 15 5.04 0.65 0.96
C LYS A 15 4.28 1.27 2.14
N THR A 16 4.65 0.92 3.35
CA THR A 16 4.02 1.41 4.58
C THR A 16 4.05 2.94 4.70
N SER A 17 5.18 3.57 4.34
CA SER A 17 5.27 5.05 4.34
C SER A 17 4.30 5.69 3.35
N THR A 18 4.15 5.09 2.16
CA THR A 18 3.22 5.57 1.14
C THR A 18 1.77 5.34 1.58
N THR A 19 1.45 4.17 2.15
CA THR A 19 0.11 3.88 2.67
C THR A 19 -0.28 4.85 3.79
N ASN A 20 0.63 5.10 4.75
CA ASN A 20 0.40 6.06 5.83
C ASN A 20 0.21 7.49 5.30
N ALA A 21 1.04 7.93 4.36
CA ALA A 21 0.92 9.26 3.76
C ALA A 21 -0.38 9.40 2.94
N LEU A 22 -0.76 8.37 2.15
CA LEU A 22 -2.03 8.36 1.43
C LEU A 22 -3.22 8.48 2.40
N MET A 23 -3.22 7.67 3.46
CA MET A 23 -4.27 7.69 4.49
C MET A 23 -4.41 9.09 5.09
N ALA A 24 -3.31 9.68 5.56
CA ALA A 24 -3.31 11.00 6.19
C ALA A 24 -3.72 12.11 5.21
N GLY A 25 -3.16 12.11 4.01
CA GLY A 25 -3.43 13.16 3.02
C GLY A 25 -4.83 13.09 2.42
N LEU A 26 -5.38 11.90 2.18
CA LEU A 26 -6.76 11.72 1.75
C LEU A 26 -7.74 12.14 2.86
N ASN A 27 -7.49 11.73 4.11
CA ASN A 27 -8.29 12.16 5.26
C ASN A 27 -8.28 13.69 5.42
N LYS A 28 -7.11 14.32 5.29
CA LYS A 28 -6.96 15.78 5.33
C LYS A 28 -7.76 16.50 4.24
N LYS A 29 -8.01 15.84 3.10
CA LYS A 29 -8.86 16.33 2.02
C LYS A 29 -10.36 16.03 2.23
N GLY A 30 -10.73 15.43 3.36
CA GLY A 30 -12.12 15.13 3.74
C GLY A 30 -12.65 13.78 3.29
N TYR A 31 -11.82 12.91 2.71
CA TYR A 31 -12.22 11.55 2.35
C TYR A 31 -12.25 10.63 3.56
N LYS A 32 -13.22 9.72 3.58
CA LYS A 32 -13.28 8.63 4.55
C LYS A 32 -12.36 7.50 4.10
N VAL A 33 -11.34 7.21 4.91
CA VAL A 33 -10.29 6.24 4.55
C VAL A 33 -10.24 5.10 5.56
N LEU A 34 -10.21 3.86 5.06
CA LEU A 34 -9.87 2.66 5.81
C LEU A 34 -8.51 2.15 5.34
N ALA A 35 -7.57 1.93 6.24
CA ALA A 35 -6.33 1.22 5.95
C ALA A 35 -6.36 -0.22 6.48
N VAL A 36 -5.83 -1.17 5.72
CA VAL A 36 -5.68 -2.57 6.15
C VAL A 36 -4.20 -2.93 6.13
N ASP A 37 -3.65 -3.23 7.28
CA ASP A 37 -2.26 -3.69 7.42
C ASP A 37 -2.21 -5.22 7.30
N LEU A 38 -1.61 -5.72 6.22
CA LEU A 38 -1.39 -7.16 6.00
C LEU A 38 0.07 -7.58 6.23
N ASP A 39 0.98 -6.64 6.56
CA ASP A 39 2.37 -7.00 6.79
C ASP A 39 2.55 -7.57 8.20
N PRO A 40 3.05 -8.82 8.36
CA PRO A 40 3.35 -9.42 9.68
C PRO A 40 4.36 -8.60 10.51
N GLN A 41 5.07 -7.65 9.90
CA GLN A 41 5.93 -6.71 10.62
C GLN A 41 5.13 -5.68 11.43
N CYS A 42 3.83 -5.50 11.14
CA CYS A 42 2.90 -4.61 11.84
C CYS A 42 3.36 -3.13 11.87
N ASN A 43 4.11 -2.67 10.86
CA ASN A 43 4.67 -1.33 10.86
C ASN A 43 3.60 -0.24 10.77
N LEU A 44 2.60 -0.42 9.90
CA LEU A 44 1.48 0.53 9.79
C LEU A 44 0.65 0.51 11.06
N SER A 45 0.32 -0.68 11.58
CA SER A 45 -0.41 -0.87 12.84
C SER A 45 0.29 -0.18 14.02
N PHE A 46 1.62 -0.27 14.08
CA PHE A 46 2.41 0.38 15.13
C PHE A 46 2.35 1.90 15.03
N ILE A 47 2.50 2.47 13.83
CA ILE A 47 2.41 3.92 13.60
C ILE A 47 1.01 4.43 13.97
N LEU A 48 -0.05 3.67 13.68
CA LEU A 48 -1.44 4.01 13.98
C LEU A 48 -1.86 3.69 15.42
N LYS A 49 -0.93 3.26 16.27
CA LYS A 49 -1.14 2.97 17.71
C LYS A 49 -2.22 1.92 17.95
N ALA A 50 -2.14 0.80 17.21
CA ALA A 50 -3.11 -0.28 17.29
C ALA A 50 -3.33 -0.80 18.71
N GLN A 51 -4.60 -1.00 19.05
CA GLN A 51 -5.02 -1.54 20.35
C GLN A 51 -4.93 -3.07 20.33
N GLY A 52 -4.30 -3.65 21.34
CA GLY A 52 -4.07 -5.10 21.41
C GLY A 52 -5.31 -5.94 21.77
N ASN A 53 -6.41 -5.31 22.13
CA ASN A 53 -7.68 -5.98 22.52
C ASN A 53 -8.71 -6.07 21.37
N LYS A 54 -8.38 -5.58 20.18
CA LYS A 54 -9.23 -5.65 19.00
C LYS A 54 -8.80 -6.81 18.09
N PRO A 55 -9.75 -7.43 17.35
CA PRO A 55 -9.39 -8.37 16.30
C PRO A 55 -8.45 -7.74 15.27
N THR A 56 -7.66 -8.57 14.61
CA THR A 56 -6.69 -8.16 13.59
C THR A 56 -7.08 -8.70 12.21
N ALA A 57 -6.35 -8.32 11.17
CA ALA A 57 -6.52 -8.85 9.82
C ALA A 57 -6.48 -10.39 9.79
N LEU A 58 -5.71 -11.03 10.69
CA LEU A 58 -5.70 -12.49 10.79
C LEU A 58 -7.08 -13.05 11.14
N GLY A 59 -7.73 -12.55 12.20
CA GLY A 59 -9.05 -13.01 12.61
C GLY A 59 -10.12 -12.84 11.52
N ILE A 60 -9.99 -11.78 10.71
CA ILE A 60 -10.85 -11.56 9.54
C ILE A 60 -10.59 -12.62 8.46
N LEU A 61 -9.35 -12.87 8.13
CA LEU A 61 -8.95 -13.81 7.08
C LEU A 61 -9.29 -15.27 7.46
N THR A 62 -9.16 -15.63 8.74
CA THR A 62 -9.56 -16.97 9.25
C THR A 62 -11.07 -17.11 9.42
N GLY A 63 -11.80 -15.98 9.48
CA GLY A 63 -13.25 -15.98 9.75
C GLY A 63 -13.61 -16.05 11.23
N GLU A 64 -12.63 -15.88 12.12
CA GLU A 64 -12.83 -15.86 13.58
C GLU A 64 -13.38 -14.53 14.08
N ALA A 65 -13.26 -13.46 13.28
CA ALA A 65 -13.74 -12.13 13.65
C ALA A 65 -14.53 -11.46 12.52
N ASN A 66 -15.51 -10.65 12.89
CA ASN A 66 -16.21 -9.77 11.98
C ASN A 66 -15.33 -8.55 11.67
N ILE A 67 -15.32 -8.08 10.42
CA ILE A 67 -14.52 -6.93 10.01
C ILE A 67 -14.88 -5.66 10.80
N LYS A 68 -16.16 -5.43 11.10
CA LYS A 68 -16.61 -4.25 11.86
C LYS A 68 -16.02 -4.19 13.27
N ASP A 69 -15.82 -5.36 13.91
CA ASP A 69 -15.23 -5.45 15.24
C ASP A 69 -13.72 -5.19 15.24
N ALA A 70 -13.08 -5.44 14.10
CA ALA A 70 -11.64 -5.24 13.90
C ALA A 70 -11.26 -3.79 13.56
N ILE A 71 -12.21 -2.97 13.11
CA ILE A 71 -11.95 -1.58 12.78
C ILE A 71 -11.58 -0.80 14.05
N GLN A 72 -10.48 -0.06 13.94
CA GLN A 72 -9.97 0.87 14.94
C GLN A 72 -9.88 2.26 14.30
N THR A 73 -10.08 3.31 15.10
CA THR A 73 -10.02 4.70 14.64
C THR A 73 -8.72 5.35 15.10
N SER A 74 -8.07 6.08 14.20
CA SER A 74 -6.92 6.93 14.46
C SER A 74 -7.21 8.38 14.06
N ASP A 75 -6.27 9.28 14.34
CA ASP A 75 -6.39 10.72 13.98
C ASP A 75 -6.45 10.94 12.46
N ILE A 76 -6.04 9.97 11.64
CA ILE A 76 -5.96 10.06 10.18
C ILE A 76 -6.89 9.12 9.43
N GLY A 77 -7.87 8.52 10.11
CA GLY A 77 -8.88 7.62 9.54
C GLY A 77 -8.97 6.30 10.29
N ASP A 78 -9.75 5.38 9.74
CA ASP A 78 -9.96 4.06 10.32
C ASP A 78 -8.93 3.06 9.78
N PHE A 79 -8.64 2.01 10.58
CA PHE A 79 -7.72 0.98 10.16
C PHE A 79 -8.01 -0.39 10.77
N ILE A 80 -7.52 -1.43 10.12
CA ILE A 80 -7.49 -2.80 10.60
C ILE A 80 -6.04 -3.18 10.83
N ALA A 81 -5.72 -3.54 12.07
CA ALA A 81 -4.36 -3.86 12.48
C ALA A 81 -3.90 -5.22 11.96
N SER A 82 -2.61 -5.32 11.69
CA SER A 82 -1.91 -6.57 11.42
C SER A 82 -1.62 -7.37 12.70
N SER A 83 -1.08 -8.56 12.51
CA SER A 83 -0.60 -9.45 13.58
C SER A 83 0.65 -10.18 13.12
N LYS A 84 1.61 -10.37 14.01
CA LYS A 84 2.81 -11.18 13.73
C LYS A 84 2.47 -12.61 13.29
N GLN A 85 1.34 -13.14 13.73
CA GLN A 85 0.86 -14.47 13.37
C GLN A 85 0.49 -14.58 11.87
N LEU A 86 0.28 -13.47 11.17
CA LEU A 86 0.12 -13.44 9.70
C LEU A 86 1.34 -14.03 8.95
N SER A 87 2.51 -14.13 9.59
CA SER A 87 3.66 -14.87 9.04
C SER A 87 3.36 -16.34 8.73
N ASN A 88 2.34 -16.90 9.37
CA ASN A 88 1.88 -18.27 9.16
C ASN A 88 0.61 -18.36 8.28
N ALA A 89 0.20 -17.27 7.64
CA ALA A 89 -1.06 -17.19 6.90
C ALA A 89 -1.20 -18.27 5.81
N ASP A 90 -0.13 -18.60 5.10
CA ASP A 90 -0.14 -19.66 4.08
C ASP A 90 -0.53 -21.04 4.63
N LYS A 91 -0.27 -21.30 5.91
CA LYS A 91 -0.64 -22.54 6.61
C LYS A 91 -2.03 -22.44 7.26
N LEU A 92 -2.39 -21.26 7.76
CA LEU A 92 -3.67 -21.03 8.46
C LEU A 92 -4.84 -20.89 7.49
N LEU A 93 -4.58 -20.40 6.28
CA LEU A 93 -5.57 -20.23 5.22
C LEU A 93 -5.39 -21.36 4.19
N ASP A 94 -5.90 -22.55 4.50
CA ASP A 94 -5.77 -23.76 3.67
C ASP A 94 -7.08 -24.15 2.97
N THR A 95 -8.14 -23.39 3.14
CA THR A 95 -9.47 -23.68 2.58
C THR A 95 -9.63 -23.20 1.15
N VAL A 96 -10.52 -23.82 0.39
CA VAL A 96 -10.90 -23.39 -0.97
C VAL A 96 -11.46 -21.97 -0.92
N GLY A 97 -11.05 -21.11 -1.85
CA GLY A 97 -11.45 -19.70 -1.90
C GLY A 97 -10.75 -18.82 -0.87
N ARG A 98 -9.62 -19.28 -0.33
CA ARG A 98 -8.79 -18.52 0.62
C ARG A 98 -8.31 -17.18 0.08
N GLU A 99 -8.18 -17.06 -1.21
CA GLU A 99 -7.80 -15.84 -1.93
C GLU A 99 -8.87 -14.74 -1.90
N TYR A 100 -10.14 -15.10 -1.63
CA TYR A 100 -11.26 -14.17 -1.58
C TYR A 100 -11.65 -13.71 -0.17
N LYS A 101 -10.93 -14.15 0.86
CA LYS A 101 -11.30 -13.86 2.27
C LYS A 101 -11.35 -12.36 2.56
N LEU A 102 -10.33 -11.62 2.16
CA LEU A 102 -10.29 -10.17 2.34
C LEU A 102 -11.38 -9.46 1.54
N LYS A 103 -11.55 -9.85 0.26
CA LYS A 103 -12.59 -9.27 -0.61
C LYS A 103 -13.98 -9.38 0.01
N LYS A 104 -14.35 -10.59 0.46
CA LYS A 104 -15.64 -10.85 1.11
C LYS A 104 -15.82 -10.03 2.39
N ALA A 105 -14.76 -9.87 3.18
CA ALA A 105 -14.82 -9.08 4.38
C ALA A 105 -15.01 -7.58 4.05
N LEU A 106 -14.24 -7.04 3.10
CA LEU A 106 -14.33 -5.63 2.69
C LEU A 106 -15.69 -5.29 2.07
N ASP A 107 -16.36 -6.23 1.40
CA ASP A 107 -17.69 -6.02 0.84
C ASP A 107 -18.74 -5.58 1.89
N ALA A 108 -18.54 -5.95 3.16
CA ALA A 108 -19.44 -5.59 4.25
C ALA A 108 -19.29 -4.14 4.76
N VAL A 109 -18.18 -3.46 4.41
CA VAL A 109 -17.86 -2.11 4.93
C VAL A 109 -17.49 -1.13 3.84
N LYS A 110 -17.28 -1.56 2.61
CA LYS A 110 -16.77 -0.70 1.51
C LYS A 110 -17.65 0.51 1.22
N ALA A 111 -18.96 0.43 1.48
CA ALA A 111 -19.89 1.54 1.27
C ALA A 111 -19.69 2.69 2.27
N ASP A 112 -19.01 2.45 3.38
CA ASP A 112 -18.78 3.43 4.46
C ASP A 112 -17.56 4.31 4.19
N TYR A 113 -16.74 3.98 3.17
CA TYR A 113 -15.46 4.62 2.86
C TYR A 113 -15.38 5.09 1.40
N ASP A 114 -14.62 6.18 1.18
CA ASP A 114 -14.26 6.66 -0.15
C ASP A 114 -13.05 5.90 -0.69
N PHE A 115 -12.08 5.63 0.19
CA PHE A 115 -10.87 4.87 -0.11
C PHE A 115 -10.60 3.77 0.90
N ILE A 116 -10.17 2.61 0.41
CA ILE A 116 -9.60 1.54 1.23
C ILE A 116 -8.16 1.30 0.74
N LEU A 117 -7.20 1.41 1.65
CA LEU A 117 -5.77 1.25 1.37
C LEU A 117 -5.27 -0.05 1.97
N ILE A 118 -4.58 -0.89 1.20
CA ILE A 118 -4.05 -2.17 1.69
C ILE A 118 -2.53 -2.11 1.66
N ASP A 119 -1.89 -2.15 2.84
CA ASP A 119 -0.44 -2.30 2.98
C ASP A 119 -0.06 -3.78 3.00
N THR A 120 0.95 -4.17 2.20
CA THR A 120 1.30 -5.58 1.99
C THR A 120 2.73 -5.91 2.42
N PRO A 121 2.99 -7.19 2.81
CA PRO A 121 4.36 -7.65 3.01
C PRO A 121 5.17 -7.63 1.70
N PRO A 122 6.52 -7.69 1.78
CA PRO A 122 7.36 -7.80 0.58
C PRO A 122 7.32 -9.18 -0.08
N ALA A 123 6.74 -10.17 0.59
CA ALA A 123 6.68 -11.54 0.07
C ALA A 123 5.43 -11.76 -0.80
N LEU A 124 5.58 -12.55 -1.86
CA LEU A 124 4.44 -13.12 -2.58
C LEU A 124 3.88 -14.27 -1.73
N SER A 125 2.80 -14.01 -1.02
CA SER A 125 2.12 -14.95 -0.13
C SER A 125 0.61 -14.86 -0.33
N ILE A 126 -0.15 -15.70 0.35
CA ILE A 126 -1.62 -15.64 0.34
C ILE A 126 -2.14 -14.27 0.78
N LEU A 127 -1.38 -13.51 1.59
CA LEU A 127 -1.73 -12.15 2.00
C LEU A 127 -1.71 -11.18 0.81
N THR A 128 -0.64 -11.22 0.01
CA THR A 128 -0.53 -10.39 -1.20
C THR A 128 -1.58 -10.80 -2.24
N ILE A 129 -1.86 -12.09 -2.39
CA ILE A 129 -2.92 -12.59 -3.27
C ILE A 129 -4.29 -12.06 -2.81
N ASN A 130 -4.61 -12.10 -1.51
CA ASN A 130 -5.84 -11.53 -0.96
C ASN A 130 -5.96 -10.02 -1.24
N ALA A 131 -4.87 -9.27 -1.06
CA ALA A 131 -4.84 -7.84 -1.34
C ALA A 131 -5.14 -7.54 -2.82
N LEU A 132 -4.47 -8.25 -3.75
CA LEU A 132 -4.65 -8.10 -5.19
C LEU A 132 -6.04 -8.57 -5.66
N THR A 133 -6.59 -9.62 -5.05
CA THR A 133 -7.94 -10.12 -5.36
C THR A 133 -9.02 -9.13 -4.89
N ALA A 134 -8.77 -8.38 -3.83
CA ALA A 134 -9.73 -7.45 -3.24
C ALA A 134 -9.68 -6.03 -3.82
N CYS A 135 -8.57 -5.59 -4.42
CA CYS A 135 -8.39 -4.20 -4.82
C CYS A 135 -8.94 -3.89 -6.23
N ASN A 136 -9.16 -2.59 -6.49
CA ASN A 136 -9.41 -2.07 -7.82
C ASN A 136 -8.08 -1.79 -8.55
N SER A 137 -7.12 -1.16 -7.84
CA SER A 137 -5.86 -0.76 -8.44
C SER A 137 -4.65 -0.99 -7.53
N VAL A 138 -3.48 -0.99 -8.14
CA VAL A 138 -2.20 -1.26 -7.49
C VAL A 138 -1.26 -0.08 -7.67
N ILE A 139 -0.77 0.50 -6.59
CA ILE A 139 0.36 1.44 -6.59
C ILE A 139 1.63 0.66 -6.27
N ILE A 140 2.66 0.83 -7.09
CA ILE A 140 3.93 0.11 -6.93
C ILE A 140 5.04 1.10 -6.54
N PRO A 141 5.32 1.28 -5.22
CA PRO A 141 6.47 2.07 -4.79
C PRO A 141 7.77 1.35 -5.16
N ALA A 142 8.66 2.03 -5.87
CA ALA A 142 9.95 1.49 -6.28
C ALA A 142 11.07 2.46 -5.92
N VAL A 143 12.11 1.96 -5.25
CA VAL A 143 13.34 2.74 -5.06
C VAL A 143 14.01 2.93 -6.43
N ALA A 144 14.65 4.07 -6.64
CA ALA A 144 15.34 4.37 -7.87
C ALA A 144 16.65 3.55 -8.01
N ASP A 145 16.51 2.22 -8.09
CA ASP A 145 17.59 1.27 -8.37
C ASP A 145 17.13 0.15 -9.32
N ILE A 146 18.06 -0.48 -9.99
CA ILE A 146 17.80 -1.51 -11.00
C ILE A 146 17.08 -2.72 -10.41
N PHE A 147 17.43 -3.13 -9.19
CA PHE A 147 16.82 -4.30 -8.54
C PHE A 147 15.38 -4.04 -8.13
N SER A 148 15.05 -2.79 -7.81
CA SER A 148 13.68 -2.41 -7.49
C SER A 148 12.76 -2.51 -8.71
N LEU A 149 13.26 -2.15 -9.88
CA LEU A 149 12.54 -2.26 -11.15
C LEU A 149 12.31 -3.72 -11.57
N GLN A 150 13.27 -4.62 -11.32
CA GLN A 150 13.04 -6.06 -11.49
C GLN A 150 11.90 -6.58 -10.59
N GLY A 151 11.79 -6.03 -9.37
CA GLY A 151 10.67 -6.35 -8.48
C GLY A 151 9.31 -5.92 -9.03
N VAL A 152 9.26 -4.81 -9.77
CA VAL A 152 8.05 -4.34 -10.47
C VAL A 152 7.63 -5.32 -11.57
N GLU A 153 8.57 -5.78 -12.39
CA GLU A 153 8.29 -6.75 -13.46
C GLU A 153 7.76 -8.08 -12.89
N ARG A 154 8.40 -8.62 -11.85
CA ARG A 154 7.93 -9.83 -11.16
C ARG A 154 6.54 -9.68 -10.55
N LEU A 155 6.22 -8.51 -10.01
CA LEU A 155 4.90 -8.23 -9.47
C LEU A 155 3.86 -8.23 -10.60
N ALA A 156 4.17 -7.66 -11.75
CA ALA A 156 3.28 -7.68 -12.91
C ALA A 156 3.00 -9.11 -13.38
N GLU A 157 4.02 -9.98 -13.42
CA GLU A 157 3.85 -11.42 -13.70
C GLU A 157 2.91 -12.10 -12.69
N THR A 158 2.84 -11.60 -11.45
CA THR A 158 1.91 -12.09 -10.43
C THR A 158 0.49 -11.53 -10.65
N ILE A 159 0.35 -10.30 -11.12
CA ILE A 159 -0.94 -9.64 -11.36
C ILE A 159 -1.69 -10.30 -12.52
N GLU A 160 -1.00 -10.80 -13.54
CA GLU A 160 -1.64 -11.45 -14.69
C GLU A 160 -2.53 -12.66 -14.30
N PRO A 161 -2.07 -13.68 -13.53
CA PRO A 161 -2.95 -14.74 -13.05
C PRO A 161 -4.07 -14.22 -12.14
N ILE A 162 -3.82 -13.19 -11.32
CA ILE A 162 -4.88 -12.59 -10.50
C ILE A 162 -5.98 -12.02 -11.40
N LYS A 163 -5.60 -11.32 -12.47
CA LYS A 163 -6.53 -10.75 -13.44
C LYS A 163 -7.34 -11.83 -14.16
N GLU A 164 -6.70 -12.94 -14.49
CA GLU A 164 -7.34 -14.06 -15.18
C GLU A 164 -8.33 -14.83 -14.28
N TYR A 165 -7.94 -15.13 -13.02
CA TYR A 165 -8.67 -16.10 -12.21
C TYR A 165 -9.48 -15.51 -11.05
N THR A 166 -9.09 -14.36 -10.47
CA THR A 166 -9.71 -13.88 -9.24
C THR A 166 -10.23 -12.44 -9.29
N ASN A 167 -9.62 -11.57 -10.10
CA ASN A 167 -10.00 -10.15 -10.16
C ASN A 167 -9.75 -9.56 -11.56
N SER A 168 -10.68 -9.77 -12.48
CA SER A 168 -10.57 -9.35 -13.89
C SER A 168 -10.50 -7.83 -14.08
N SER A 169 -10.87 -7.06 -13.07
CA SER A 169 -10.89 -5.58 -13.12
C SER A 169 -9.63 -4.93 -12.54
N ILE A 170 -8.69 -5.71 -12.00
CA ILE A 170 -7.46 -5.14 -11.42
C ILE A 170 -6.61 -4.46 -12.48
N TYR A 171 -6.08 -3.30 -12.14
CA TYR A 171 -5.10 -2.61 -12.98
C TYR A 171 -3.97 -1.99 -12.13
N ILE A 172 -2.84 -1.74 -12.78
CA ILE A 172 -1.72 -1.02 -12.14
C ILE A 172 -1.98 0.47 -12.30
N GLU A 173 -2.20 1.16 -11.18
CA GLU A 173 -2.40 2.63 -11.13
C GLU A 173 -1.17 3.38 -11.59
N GLY A 174 -0.01 2.89 -11.19
CA GLY A 174 1.27 3.48 -11.57
C GLY A 174 2.43 3.01 -10.70
N ILE A 175 3.63 3.31 -11.19
CA ILE A 175 4.89 3.13 -10.46
C ILE A 175 5.25 4.45 -9.81
N LEU A 176 5.49 4.45 -8.49
CA LEU A 176 5.91 5.61 -7.72
C LEU A 176 7.39 5.48 -7.35
N LEU A 177 8.26 6.34 -7.90
CA LEU A 177 9.65 6.38 -7.49
C LEU A 177 9.77 6.97 -6.08
N THR A 178 10.40 6.21 -5.20
CA THR A 178 10.63 6.58 -3.80
C THR A 178 12.12 6.66 -3.50
N LYS A 179 12.48 7.37 -2.43
CA LYS A 179 13.87 7.60 -2.02
C LYS A 179 14.72 8.15 -3.18
N TYR A 180 14.11 8.99 -3.99
CA TYR A 180 14.74 9.55 -5.17
C TYR A 180 15.62 10.72 -4.80
N THR A 181 16.87 10.71 -5.28
CA THR A 181 17.86 11.76 -4.97
C THR A 181 18.01 12.81 -6.09
N GLY A 182 17.09 12.78 -7.06
CA GLY A 182 17.07 13.72 -8.19
C GLY A 182 17.89 13.28 -9.40
N ASP A 183 17.70 13.97 -10.53
CA ASP A 183 18.37 13.68 -11.82
C ASP A 183 19.81 14.23 -11.92
N ARG A 184 20.47 14.36 -10.76
CA ARG A 184 21.82 14.97 -10.70
C ARG A 184 22.94 14.06 -11.26
N THR A 185 22.67 12.76 -11.34
CA THR A 185 23.64 11.78 -11.86
C THR A 185 23.08 11.07 -13.08
N ASN A 186 23.97 10.64 -14.00
CA ASN A 186 23.57 9.84 -15.16
C ASN A 186 22.89 8.53 -14.74
N LEU A 187 23.28 7.97 -13.59
CA LEU A 187 22.66 6.76 -13.05
C LEU A 187 21.19 6.99 -12.72
N ASN A 188 20.87 8.07 -12.01
CA ASN A 188 19.48 8.37 -11.63
C ASN A 188 18.58 8.62 -12.84
N LYS A 189 19.11 9.36 -13.85
CA LYS A 189 18.40 9.55 -15.12
C LYS A 189 18.13 8.21 -15.81
N SER A 190 19.14 7.37 -15.94
CA SER A 190 19.01 6.04 -16.57
C SER A 190 18.00 5.16 -15.84
N VAL A 191 17.96 5.20 -14.51
CA VAL A 191 16.97 4.44 -13.71
C VAL A 191 15.56 4.97 -13.93
N ARG A 192 15.37 6.29 -13.98
CA ARG A 192 14.08 6.91 -14.27
C ARG A 192 13.59 6.57 -15.68
N ASP A 193 14.46 6.64 -16.67
CA ASP A 193 14.13 6.26 -18.05
C ASP A 193 13.75 4.77 -18.13
N LYS A 194 14.49 3.91 -17.45
CA LYS A 194 14.15 2.49 -17.35
C LYS A 194 12.80 2.26 -16.64
N ALA A 195 12.51 3.01 -15.58
CA ALA A 195 11.21 2.94 -14.91
C ALA A 195 10.05 3.36 -15.83
N LYS A 196 10.27 4.37 -16.69
CA LYS A 196 9.31 4.79 -17.69
C LYS A 196 9.08 3.70 -18.74
N MET A 197 10.15 3.11 -19.28
CA MET A 197 10.04 1.97 -20.20
C MET A 197 9.32 0.77 -19.58
N THR A 198 9.59 0.48 -18.29
CA THR A 198 8.90 -0.59 -17.56
C THR A 198 7.41 -0.27 -17.41
N ALA A 199 7.05 0.97 -17.09
CA ALA A 199 5.65 1.39 -16.99
C ALA A 199 4.92 1.25 -18.35
N GLU A 200 5.55 1.70 -19.44
CA GLU A 200 5.01 1.56 -20.79
C GLU A 200 4.79 0.07 -21.17
N LYS A 201 5.77 -0.80 -20.89
CA LYS A 201 5.66 -2.25 -21.10
C LYS A 201 4.50 -2.90 -20.34
N LEU A 202 4.19 -2.38 -19.16
CA LEU A 202 3.13 -2.87 -18.29
C LEU A 202 1.77 -2.16 -18.51
N ASN A 203 1.64 -1.36 -19.58
CA ASN A 203 0.44 -0.55 -19.87
C ASN A 203 -0.01 0.30 -18.66
N THR A 204 0.95 0.89 -17.96
CA THR A 204 0.70 1.77 -16.83
C THR A 204 1.53 3.04 -16.93
N LYS A 205 1.41 3.94 -15.95
CA LYS A 205 2.18 5.17 -15.88
C LYS A 205 3.32 5.08 -14.85
N LEU A 206 4.39 5.79 -15.12
CA LEU A 206 5.28 6.26 -14.08
C LEU A 206 4.68 7.56 -13.55
N PHE A 207 4.37 7.67 -12.25
CA PHE A 207 3.93 8.93 -11.68
C PHE A 207 4.98 10.03 -11.96
N ASN A 208 4.50 11.24 -12.31
CA ASN A 208 5.37 12.39 -12.51
C ASN A 208 6.05 12.79 -11.21
N THR A 209 5.28 12.69 -10.13
CA THR A 209 5.76 12.93 -8.77
C THR A 209 6.72 11.84 -8.32
N VAL A 210 7.80 12.24 -7.68
CA VAL A 210 8.76 11.35 -7.03
C VAL A 210 8.83 11.68 -5.54
N ILE A 211 8.99 10.67 -4.71
CA ILE A 211 9.19 10.87 -3.27
C ILE A 211 10.68 10.85 -2.97
N ARG A 212 11.20 11.99 -2.53
CA ARG A 212 12.62 12.11 -2.17
C ARG A 212 12.98 11.29 -0.94
N GLU A 213 14.25 10.92 -0.83
CA GLU A 213 14.76 10.39 0.44
C GLU A 213 14.84 11.52 1.46
N ALA A 214 14.22 11.30 2.64
CA ALA A 214 14.21 12.26 3.73
C ALA A 214 14.23 11.57 5.09
N VAL A 215 15.04 12.07 5.99
CA VAL A 215 15.12 11.59 7.38
C VAL A 215 13.79 11.82 8.10
N ALA A 216 13.09 12.93 7.79
CA ALA A 216 11.80 13.28 8.36
C ALA A 216 10.74 12.16 8.25
N VAL A 217 10.78 11.31 7.20
CA VAL A 217 9.86 10.17 7.06
C VAL A 217 10.14 9.12 8.14
N LYS A 218 11.42 8.83 8.41
CA LYS A 218 11.83 7.87 9.45
C LYS A 218 11.54 8.42 10.85
N GLU A 219 11.78 9.69 11.06
CA GLU A 219 11.51 10.37 12.33
C GLU A 219 10.01 10.42 12.62
N ALA A 220 9.17 10.76 11.64
CA ALA A 220 7.71 10.72 11.77
C ALA A 220 7.23 9.33 12.21
N GLN A 221 7.73 8.26 11.58
CA GLN A 221 7.42 6.88 11.96
C GLN A 221 7.87 6.55 13.39
N ALA A 222 9.07 6.96 13.79
CA ALA A 222 9.59 6.75 15.14
C ALA A 222 8.76 7.50 16.20
N MET A 223 8.19 8.65 15.83
CA MET A 223 7.31 9.45 16.68
C MET A 223 5.83 9.05 16.58
N LEU A 224 5.52 7.93 15.90
CA LEU A 224 4.15 7.42 15.69
C LEU A 224 3.21 8.49 15.12
N SER A 225 3.70 9.22 14.12
CA SER A 225 3.01 10.33 13.48
C SER A 225 3.05 10.16 11.95
N ASN A 226 2.15 10.85 11.27
CA ASN A 226 2.21 10.98 9.82
C ASN A 226 3.13 12.15 9.41
N ILE A 227 3.58 12.15 8.16
CA ILE A 227 4.53 13.16 7.68
C ILE A 227 3.93 14.58 7.62
N PHE A 228 2.63 14.72 7.40
CA PHE A 228 1.95 16.01 7.29
C PHE A 228 1.89 16.75 8.62
N ASP A 229 1.79 16.00 9.74
CA ASP A 229 1.75 16.57 11.08
C ASP A 229 3.16 16.72 11.66
N TYR A 230 4.05 15.75 11.43
CA TYR A 230 5.40 15.76 11.94
C TYR A 230 6.27 16.86 11.30
N ALA A 231 6.24 16.95 9.97
CA ALA A 231 7.10 17.87 9.22
C ALA A 231 6.31 18.58 8.09
N PRO A 232 5.30 19.41 8.43
CA PRO A 232 4.38 20.01 7.45
C PRO A 232 5.08 20.89 6.41
N LYS A 233 6.26 21.45 6.72
CA LYS A 233 7.03 22.31 5.82
C LYS A 233 8.18 21.59 5.10
N ALA A 234 8.34 20.28 5.33
CA ALA A 234 9.39 19.52 4.66
C ALA A 234 9.04 19.31 3.18
N GLN A 235 10.06 19.32 2.34
CA GLN A 235 9.87 19.10 0.89
C GLN A 235 9.28 17.73 0.58
N VAL A 236 9.59 16.70 1.38
CA VAL A 236 9.01 15.35 1.22
C VAL A 236 7.52 15.34 1.51
N THR A 237 7.04 16.23 2.38
CA THR A 237 5.60 16.39 2.64
C THR A 237 4.89 16.96 1.41
N SER A 238 5.50 17.95 0.75
CA SER A 238 5.01 18.44 -0.54
C SER A 238 5.07 17.39 -1.64
N ASP A 239 6.09 16.50 -1.64
CA ASP A 239 6.13 15.39 -2.60
C ASP A 239 4.92 14.46 -2.41
N TYR A 240 4.59 14.07 -1.18
CA TYR A 240 3.41 13.24 -0.92
C TYR A 240 2.10 13.98 -1.24
N GLU A 241 2.00 15.27 -0.97
CA GLU A 241 0.83 16.07 -1.33
C GLU A 241 0.62 16.11 -2.85
N ASN A 242 1.68 16.35 -3.61
CA ASN A 242 1.66 16.34 -5.08
C ASN A 242 1.28 14.95 -5.62
N PHE A 243 1.82 13.89 -5.03
CA PHE A 243 1.47 12.52 -5.40
C PHE A 243 -0.01 12.23 -5.19
N ILE A 244 -0.58 12.66 -4.06
CA ILE A 244 -2.01 12.49 -3.77
C ILE A 244 -2.86 13.28 -4.76
N ASN A 245 -2.45 14.52 -5.11
CA ASN A 245 -3.15 15.30 -6.11
C ASN A 245 -3.10 14.63 -7.49
N GLU A 246 -1.92 14.16 -7.93
CA GLU A 246 -1.75 13.42 -9.19
C GLU A 246 -2.59 12.13 -9.23
N LEU A 247 -2.75 11.45 -8.09
CA LEU A 247 -3.61 10.28 -7.97
C LEU A 247 -5.09 10.62 -8.15
N LEU A 248 -5.54 11.72 -7.56
CA LEU A 248 -6.94 12.17 -7.61
C LEU A 248 -7.33 12.80 -8.96
N GLU A 249 -6.39 13.44 -9.66
CA GLU A 249 -6.62 14.02 -11.00
C GLU A 249 -6.81 12.96 -12.09
N ALA A 250 -6.40 11.72 -11.82
CA ALA A 250 -6.52 10.60 -12.74
C ALA A 250 -7.90 9.89 -12.66
N GLU A 251 -8.78 10.35 -11.77
CA GLU A 251 -10.16 9.88 -11.60
C GLU A 251 -11.13 10.76 -12.40
#